data_18bd1ba81a3a1c2fce7be2d41f045d3b
#
_entry.id   18bd1ba81a3a1c2fce7be2d41f045d3b
#
_cell.length_a   1.000
_cell.length_b   1.000
_cell.length_c   1.000
_cell.angle_alpha   90.00
_cell.angle_beta   90.00
_cell.angle_gamma   90.00
#
_symmetry.space_group_name_H-M   'P 1'
#
loop_
_entity.id
_entity.type
_entity.pdbx_description
1 polymer ?
#
loop_
_entity_poly.entity_id
_entity_poly.type
_entity_poly.pdbx_seq_one_letter_code
_entity_poly.pdbx_strand_id
1 'polypeptide(L)'
;MLEIKCAYCDKSFQIKPYLKKEHNFCCKEHYYMYEKEFCSNKIMTKCDFCGKIFEYRDSPSHFNRSTHHYCSNHCQCEANRVYPEYHSKKNPKYHIWQEAKRRARRKRIDFNIELEDLPPIPDVCPILGIPLKSNTNSFGPCDNSPSIDRIDNSKGYIKDNVIIISYKANRMKSNATIEELRRFADFYENLQSDGK
;
A
#
# COMPACT_ATOMS: atom_id res chain seq x y z
N MET A 1 2.20 -17.09 -36.41
CA MET A 1 0.86 -16.93 -35.80
C MET A 1 0.35 -18.34 -35.48
N LEU A 2 -0.25 -18.54 -34.34
CA LEU A 2 -0.85 -19.82 -33.93
C LEU A 2 -2.35 -19.68 -34.04
N GLU A 3 -3.02 -20.62 -34.76
CA GLU A 3 -4.47 -20.68 -34.84
C GLU A 3 -5.00 -21.42 -33.60
N ILE A 4 -5.97 -20.81 -32.92
CA ILE A 4 -6.63 -21.38 -31.73
C ILE A 4 -8.10 -21.05 -31.73
N LYS A 5 -8.87 -21.78 -30.92
CA LYS A 5 -10.32 -21.55 -30.75
C LYS A 5 -10.59 -20.63 -29.55
N CYS A 6 -11.63 -19.81 -29.69
CA CYS A 6 -12.17 -19.02 -28.59
C CYS A 6 -12.87 -19.91 -27.57
N ALA A 7 -12.50 -19.81 -26.29
CA ALA A 7 -13.10 -20.63 -25.24
C ALA A 7 -14.60 -20.37 -24.99
N TYR A 8 -15.16 -19.29 -25.55
CA TYR A 8 -16.58 -18.95 -25.41
C TYR A 8 -17.44 -19.27 -26.62
N CYS A 9 -16.97 -18.92 -27.83
CA CYS A 9 -17.79 -19.06 -29.05
C CYS A 9 -17.22 -20.04 -30.08
N ASP A 10 -16.15 -20.78 -29.74
CA ASP A 10 -15.47 -21.78 -30.61
C ASP A 10 -14.91 -21.24 -31.94
N LYS A 11 -15.04 -19.94 -32.22
CA LYS A 11 -14.49 -19.32 -33.41
C LYS A 11 -12.97 -19.36 -33.42
N SER A 12 -12.40 -19.84 -34.54
CA SER A 12 -10.95 -19.82 -34.74
C SER A 12 -10.42 -18.38 -34.90
N PHE A 13 -9.27 -18.09 -34.32
CA PHE A 13 -8.54 -16.82 -34.46
C PHE A 13 -7.03 -17.03 -34.27
N GLN A 14 -6.24 -16.05 -34.69
CA GLN A 14 -4.80 -16.16 -34.65
C GLN A 14 -4.21 -15.34 -33.51
N ILE A 15 -3.25 -15.93 -32.80
CA ILE A 15 -2.47 -15.25 -31.76
C ILE A 15 -0.96 -15.48 -31.95
N LYS A 16 -0.15 -14.65 -31.30
CA LYS A 16 1.28 -14.91 -31.19
C LYS A 16 1.52 -16.06 -30.21
N PRO A 17 2.44 -17.02 -30.48
CA PRO A 17 2.61 -18.21 -29.65
C PRO A 17 2.84 -17.93 -28.16
N TYR A 18 3.56 -16.85 -27.82
CA TYR A 18 3.84 -16.46 -26.43
C TYR A 18 2.63 -15.90 -25.67
N LEU A 19 1.52 -15.60 -26.36
CA LEU A 19 0.27 -15.13 -25.76
C LEU A 19 -0.71 -16.27 -25.46
N LYS A 20 -0.38 -17.53 -25.85
CA LYS A 20 -1.26 -18.68 -25.60
C LYS A 20 -1.42 -18.90 -24.09
N LYS A 21 -2.68 -18.97 -23.66
CA LYS A 21 -3.10 -19.29 -22.28
C LYS A 21 -3.94 -20.55 -22.29
N GLU A 22 -4.33 -21.02 -21.11
CA GLU A 22 -5.26 -22.16 -20.99
C GLU A 22 -6.60 -21.84 -21.67
N HIS A 23 -7.17 -20.66 -21.41
CA HIS A 23 -8.35 -20.15 -22.10
C HIS A 23 -7.99 -18.89 -22.89
N ASN A 24 -8.36 -18.89 -24.18
CA ASN A 24 -8.12 -17.76 -25.07
C ASN A 24 -9.43 -17.30 -25.71
N PHE A 25 -9.55 -15.99 -25.95
CA PHE A 25 -10.78 -15.36 -26.42
C PHE A 25 -10.51 -14.51 -27.66
N CYS A 26 -11.43 -14.57 -28.64
CA CYS A 26 -11.29 -13.82 -29.88
C CYS A 26 -11.55 -12.32 -29.71
N CYS A 27 -12.25 -11.92 -28.64
CA CYS A 27 -12.50 -10.53 -28.26
C CYS A 27 -12.69 -10.39 -26.75
N LYS A 28 -12.68 -9.16 -26.28
CA LYS A 28 -12.79 -8.82 -24.84
C LYS A 28 -14.19 -9.12 -24.28
N GLU A 29 -15.20 -8.97 -25.11
CA GLU A 29 -16.59 -9.28 -24.76
C GLU A 29 -16.75 -10.76 -24.42
N HIS A 30 -16.16 -11.67 -25.22
CA HIS A 30 -16.22 -13.12 -24.96
C HIS A 30 -15.44 -13.54 -23.71
N TYR A 31 -14.36 -12.84 -23.38
CA TYR A 31 -13.69 -13.01 -22.11
C TYR A 31 -14.63 -12.68 -20.93
N TYR A 32 -15.31 -11.53 -20.96
CA TYR A 32 -16.23 -11.14 -19.90
C TYR A 32 -17.48 -12.05 -19.82
N MET A 33 -18.00 -12.50 -20.96
CA MET A 33 -19.12 -13.44 -20.97
C MET A 33 -18.72 -14.78 -20.37
N TYR A 34 -17.55 -15.29 -20.72
CA TYR A 34 -17.01 -16.52 -20.15
C TYR A 34 -16.79 -16.40 -18.64
N GLU A 35 -16.17 -15.34 -18.18
CA GLU A 35 -15.99 -15.10 -16.73
C GLU A 35 -17.35 -15.03 -15.99
N LYS A 36 -18.32 -14.37 -16.58
CA LYS A 36 -19.66 -14.22 -15.99
C LYS A 36 -20.40 -15.55 -15.90
N GLU A 37 -20.25 -16.43 -16.90
CA GLU A 37 -21.02 -17.66 -17.05
C GLU A 37 -20.33 -18.86 -16.39
N PHE A 38 -19.02 -18.98 -16.54
CA PHE A 38 -18.28 -20.19 -16.15
C PHE A 38 -17.33 -19.99 -14.94
N CYS A 39 -16.88 -18.76 -14.66
CA CYS A 39 -15.89 -18.52 -13.61
C CYS A 39 -16.44 -17.83 -12.35
N SER A 40 -17.71 -17.45 -12.31
CA SER A 40 -18.30 -16.82 -11.14
C SER A 40 -18.88 -17.87 -10.19
N ASN A 41 -18.11 -18.31 -9.22
CA ASN A 41 -18.64 -19.07 -8.10
C ASN A 41 -19.51 -18.12 -7.24
N LYS A 42 -20.80 -18.42 -7.20
CA LYS A 42 -21.76 -17.77 -6.34
C LYS A 42 -21.71 -18.43 -4.98
N ILE A 43 -21.25 -17.70 -3.98
CA ILE A 43 -21.14 -18.17 -2.60
C ILE A 43 -22.15 -17.41 -1.74
N MET A 44 -22.92 -18.14 -0.95
CA MET A 44 -23.78 -17.54 0.07
C MET A 44 -22.91 -17.20 1.28
N THR A 45 -22.82 -15.93 1.64
CA THR A 45 -22.03 -15.47 2.79
C THR A 45 -22.84 -14.49 3.66
N LYS A 46 -22.38 -14.28 4.88
CA LYS A 46 -22.98 -13.36 5.84
C LYS A 46 -22.31 -12.00 5.73
N CYS A 47 -23.09 -10.93 5.71
CA CYS A 47 -22.58 -9.56 5.75
C CYS A 47 -21.95 -9.27 7.12
N ASP A 48 -20.68 -8.86 7.14
CA ASP A 48 -19.93 -8.59 8.38
C ASP A 48 -20.46 -7.38 9.16
N PHE A 49 -21.25 -6.52 8.51
CA PHE A 49 -21.86 -5.37 9.19
C PHE A 49 -23.31 -5.64 9.68
N CYS A 50 -24.20 -6.05 8.79
CA CYS A 50 -25.63 -6.18 9.14
C CYS A 50 -26.09 -7.61 9.39
N GLY A 51 -25.25 -8.60 9.22
CA GLY A 51 -25.57 -10.01 9.43
C GLY A 51 -26.44 -10.67 8.35
N LYS A 52 -26.90 -9.92 7.34
CA LYS A 52 -27.74 -10.45 6.26
C LYS A 52 -26.95 -11.46 5.42
N ILE A 53 -27.58 -12.60 5.12
CA ILE A 53 -27.04 -13.56 4.15
C ILE A 53 -27.29 -13.01 2.74
N PHE A 54 -26.27 -13.02 1.89
CA PHE A 54 -26.34 -12.54 0.50
C PHE A 54 -25.47 -13.36 -0.42
N GLU A 55 -25.79 -13.32 -1.71
CA GLU A 55 -25.01 -13.94 -2.76
C GLU A 55 -23.78 -13.08 -3.07
N TYR A 56 -22.61 -13.64 -2.85
CA TYR A 56 -21.33 -13.02 -3.20
C TYR A 56 -20.76 -13.72 -4.43
N ARG A 57 -20.29 -12.95 -5.40
CA ARG A 57 -19.54 -13.50 -6.53
C ARG A 57 -18.07 -13.47 -6.21
N ASP A 58 -17.51 -14.64 -6.02
CA ASP A 58 -16.07 -14.78 -5.81
C ASP A 58 -15.38 -14.92 -7.17
N SER A 59 -14.42 -14.03 -7.44
CA SER A 59 -13.50 -14.20 -8.55
C SER A 59 -12.15 -14.67 -8.03
N PRO A 60 -11.47 -15.60 -8.71
CA PRO A 60 -10.17 -16.12 -8.27
C PRO A 60 -9.12 -15.05 -7.97
N SER A 61 -9.26 -13.88 -8.60
CA SER A 61 -8.39 -12.71 -8.37
C SER A 61 -8.72 -11.94 -7.09
N HIS A 62 -9.90 -12.13 -6.50
CA HIS A 62 -10.37 -11.44 -5.29
C HIS A 62 -10.32 -12.30 -4.02
N PHE A 63 -10.27 -13.62 -4.15
CA PHE A 63 -10.33 -14.56 -3.04
C PHE A 63 -9.29 -14.34 -1.93
N ASN A 64 -8.15 -13.74 -2.25
CA ASN A 64 -7.06 -13.52 -1.29
C ASN A 64 -6.93 -12.06 -0.80
N ARG A 65 -7.89 -11.16 -1.09
CA ARG A 65 -7.70 -9.73 -0.81
C ARG A 65 -8.65 -9.11 0.19
N SER A 66 -9.80 -9.71 0.45
CA SER A 66 -10.76 -9.17 1.42
C SER A 66 -11.15 -10.24 2.41
N THR A 67 -10.84 -10.01 3.68
CA THR A 67 -11.31 -10.82 4.80
C THR A 67 -12.74 -10.45 5.22
N HIS A 68 -13.31 -9.38 4.62
CA HIS A 68 -14.63 -8.86 4.96
C HIS A 68 -15.57 -8.81 3.76
N HIS A 69 -16.81 -9.27 3.96
CA HIS A 69 -17.84 -9.31 2.94
C HIS A 69 -19.06 -8.46 3.35
N TYR A 70 -19.48 -7.57 2.46
CA TYR A 70 -20.62 -6.68 2.71
C TYR A 70 -21.70 -6.85 1.65
N CYS A 71 -22.97 -6.93 2.07
CA CYS A 71 -24.10 -7.12 1.16
C CYS A 71 -24.42 -5.90 0.27
N SER A 72 -23.87 -4.73 0.59
CA SER A 72 -24.05 -3.49 -0.16
C SER A 72 -22.94 -2.48 0.15
N ASN A 73 -22.79 -1.48 -0.74
CA ASN A 73 -21.91 -0.33 -0.50
C ASN A 73 -22.31 0.44 0.78
N HIS A 74 -23.60 0.47 1.11
CA HIS A 74 -24.06 1.08 2.36
C HIS A 74 -23.48 0.37 3.58
N CYS A 75 -23.58 -0.96 3.64
CA CYS A 75 -22.99 -1.75 4.74
C CYS A 75 -21.47 -1.60 4.81
N GLN A 76 -20.79 -1.53 3.67
CA GLN A 76 -19.36 -1.27 3.63
C GLN A 76 -19.01 0.12 4.16
N CYS A 77 -19.79 1.15 3.77
CA CYS A 77 -19.57 2.51 4.26
C CYS A 77 -19.86 2.64 5.76
N GLU A 78 -20.91 2.00 6.26
CA GLU A 78 -21.25 2.04 7.68
C GLU A 78 -20.29 1.23 8.54
N ALA A 79 -19.84 0.05 8.09
CA ALA A 79 -18.77 -0.69 8.73
C ALA A 79 -17.50 0.16 8.83
N ASN A 80 -17.17 0.88 7.77
CA ASN A 80 -16.06 1.81 7.71
C ASN A 80 -16.20 3.02 8.64
N ARG A 81 -17.43 3.39 9.00
CA ARG A 81 -17.73 4.46 9.98
C ARG A 81 -17.60 3.96 11.42
N VAL A 82 -18.05 2.73 11.67
CA VAL A 82 -18.05 2.10 13.01
C VAL A 82 -16.65 1.66 13.43
N TYR A 83 -15.83 1.23 12.45
CA TYR A 83 -14.46 0.78 12.69
C TYR A 83 -13.44 1.68 11.98
N PRO A 84 -13.34 2.96 12.36
CA PRO A 84 -12.44 3.91 11.70
C PRO A 84 -10.95 3.56 11.84
N GLU A 85 -10.59 2.76 12.84
CA GLU A 85 -9.23 2.26 13.08
C GLU A 85 -8.70 1.40 11.93
N TYR A 86 -9.58 0.75 11.17
CA TYR A 86 -9.19 -0.06 10.00
C TYR A 86 -8.96 0.74 8.72
N HIS A 87 -9.24 2.06 8.72
CA HIS A 87 -9.13 2.90 7.52
C HIS A 87 -7.98 3.90 7.62
N SER A 88 -7.06 3.78 6.65
CA SER A 88 -5.88 4.65 6.52
C SER A 88 -6.21 6.15 6.52
N LYS A 89 -7.35 6.56 5.96
CA LYS A 89 -7.79 7.96 5.93
C LYS A 89 -8.13 8.53 7.30
N LYS A 90 -8.55 7.68 8.26
CA LYS A 90 -8.93 8.09 9.61
C LYS A 90 -7.88 7.74 10.67
N ASN A 91 -6.94 6.85 10.35
CA ASN A 91 -5.83 6.49 11.22
C ASN A 91 -4.49 6.85 10.56
N PRO A 92 -3.94 8.03 10.85
CA PRO A 92 -2.65 8.45 10.30
C PRO A 92 -1.50 7.47 10.60
N LYS A 93 -1.52 6.85 11.79
CA LYS A 93 -0.52 5.85 12.21
C LYS A 93 -0.56 4.61 11.32
N TYR A 94 -1.77 4.12 11.00
CA TYR A 94 -1.93 3.00 10.08
C TYR A 94 -1.44 3.35 8.67
N HIS A 95 -1.71 4.55 8.19
CA HIS A 95 -1.25 4.97 6.87
C HIS A 95 0.28 4.96 6.76
N ILE A 96 1.00 5.56 7.71
CA ILE A 96 2.47 5.58 7.66
C ILE A 96 3.08 4.19 7.84
N TRP A 97 2.42 3.29 8.62
CA TRP A 97 2.81 1.89 8.77
C TRP A 97 2.69 1.13 7.44
N GLN A 98 1.58 1.27 6.74
CA GLN A 98 1.37 0.66 5.42
C GLN A 98 2.40 1.16 4.39
N GLU A 99 2.69 2.46 4.39
CA GLU A 99 3.71 3.05 3.52
C GLU A 99 5.11 2.50 3.83
N ALA A 100 5.46 2.33 5.09
CA ALA A 100 6.73 1.71 5.50
C ALA A 100 6.79 0.24 5.06
N LYS A 101 5.71 -0.53 5.25
CA LYS A 101 5.60 -1.93 4.81
C LYS A 101 5.76 -2.06 3.29
N ARG A 102 5.13 -1.16 2.52
CA ARG A 102 5.28 -1.11 1.06
C ARG A 102 6.71 -0.79 0.62
N ARG A 103 7.39 0.16 1.31
CA ARG A 103 8.79 0.49 1.06
C ARG A 103 9.71 -0.68 1.38
N ALA A 104 9.51 -1.36 2.50
CA ALA A 104 10.26 -2.52 2.91
C ALA A 104 10.17 -3.64 1.86
N ARG A 105 8.96 -3.98 1.42
CA ARG A 105 8.72 -4.98 0.38
C ARG A 105 9.45 -4.63 -0.93
N ARG A 106 9.37 -3.37 -1.38
CA ARG A 106 10.03 -2.92 -2.62
C ARG A 106 11.55 -2.99 -2.53
N LYS A 107 12.11 -2.69 -1.36
CA LYS A 107 13.56 -2.67 -1.12
C LYS A 107 14.10 -4.00 -0.58
N ARG A 108 13.24 -5.01 -0.39
CA ARG A 108 13.59 -6.32 0.20
C ARG A 108 14.23 -6.18 1.59
N ILE A 109 13.65 -5.31 2.41
CA ILE A 109 14.07 -5.05 3.80
C ILE A 109 13.09 -5.78 4.72
N ASP A 110 13.61 -6.41 5.78
CA ASP A 110 12.80 -7.08 6.79
C ASP A 110 11.82 -6.12 7.47
N PHE A 111 10.59 -6.60 7.69
CA PHE A 111 9.50 -5.83 8.28
C PHE A 111 8.79 -6.68 9.35
N ASN A 112 9.16 -6.48 10.61
CA ASN A 112 8.69 -7.24 11.77
C ASN A 112 8.17 -6.30 12.87
N ILE A 113 7.41 -5.27 12.48
CA ILE A 113 6.69 -4.38 13.41
C ILE A 113 5.20 -4.46 13.15
N GLU A 114 4.43 -4.50 14.21
CA GLU A 114 2.98 -4.33 14.15
C GLU A 114 2.61 -2.86 14.38
N LEU A 115 1.35 -2.52 14.18
CA LEU A 115 0.88 -1.12 14.32
C LEU A 115 1.06 -0.60 15.75
N GLU A 116 0.90 -1.49 16.71
CA GLU A 116 1.02 -1.25 18.16
C GLU A 116 2.46 -0.96 18.59
N ASP A 117 3.45 -1.51 17.89
CA ASP A 117 4.87 -1.27 18.17
C ASP A 117 5.34 0.14 17.78
N LEU A 118 4.55 0.84 16.97
CA LEU A 118 4.89 2.20 16.59
C LEU A 118 4.68 3.18 17.76
N PRO A 119 5.60 4.10 17.98
CA PRO A 119 5.40 5.21 18.92
C PRO A 119 4.22 6.08 18.46
N PRO A 120 3.65 6.91 19.35
CA PRO A 120 2.69 7.94 18.96
C PRO A 120 3.33 8.89 17.93
N ILE A 121 2.51 9.43 17.02
CA ILE A 121 2.99 10.48 16.11
C ILE A 121 3.22 11.74 16.94
N PRO A 122 4.43 12.28 16.99
CA PRO A 122 4.69 13.51 17.74
C PRO A 122 4.08 14.72 17.02
N ASP A 123 3.72 15.75 17.77
CA ASP A 123 3.19 17.00 17.20
C ASP A 123 4.24 17.74 16.37
N VAL A 124 5.51 17.59 16.74
CA VAL A 124 6.65 18.26 16.13
C VAL A 124 7.72 17.23 15.74
N CYS A 125 8.32 17.41 14.56
CA CYS A 125 9.43 16.57 14.13
C CYS A 125 10.64 16.73 15.08
N PRO A 126 11.12 15.65 15.71
CA PRO A 126 12.21 15.74 16.69
C PRO A 126 13.55 16.16 16.09
N ILE A 127 13.70 16.10 14.76
CA ILE A 127 14.94 16.49 14.06
C ILE A 127 14.88 17.93 13.58
N LEU A 128 13.80 18.34 12.91
CA LEU A 128 13.70 19.63 12.24
C LEU A 128 12.87 20.68 12.99
N GLY A 129 12.22 20.31 14.10
CA GLY A 129 11.38 21.23 14.86
C GLY A 129 10.11 21.73 14.13
N ILE A 130 9.76 21.12 12.99
CA ILE A 130 8.57 21.51 12.22
C ILE A 130 7.32 20.75 12.68
N PRO A 131 6.13 21.38 12.72
CA PRO A 131 4.88 20.71 13.08
C PRO A 131 4.56 19.56 12.12
N LEU A 132 4.25 18.37 12.64
CA LEU A 132 3.83 17.24 11.84
C LEU A 132 2.33 17.32 11.55
N LYS A 133 1.96 17.17 10.27
CA LYS A 133 0.57 17.17 9.83
C LYS A 133 0.33 16.02 8.85
N SER A 134 -0.65 15.18 9.14
CA SER A 134 -1.13 14.18 8.20
C SER A 134 -1.92 14.86 7.08
N ASN A 135 -1.38 14.82 5.87
CA ASN A 135 -2.03 15.45 4.71
C ASN A 135 -2.92 14.42 4.00
N THR A 136 -4.22 14.54 4.19
CA THR A 136 -5.23 13.63 3.62
C THR A 136 -5.71 14.01 2.22
N ASN A 137 -5.36 15.21 1.74
CA ASN A 137 -5.95 15.80 0.54
C ASN A 137 -4.97 16.05 -0.61
N SER A 138 -3.70 15.67 -0.50
CA SER A 138 -2.69 15.92 -1.53
C SER A 138 -2.23 14.65 -2.25
N PHE A 139 -1.77 14.83 -3.48
CA PHE A 139 -1.13 13.77 -4.27
C PHE A 139 0.29 13.47 -3.76
N GLY A 140 0.39 12.90 -2.58
CA GLY A 140 1.66 12.47 -1.99
C GLY A 140 2.01 13.15 -0.68
N PRO A 141 3.13 12.73 -0.03
CA PRO A 141 3.56 13.29 1.23
C PRO A 141 4.15 14.69 1.05
N CYS A 142 3.78 15.61 1.95
CA CYS A 142 4.40 16.93 2.08
C CYS A 142 5.62 16.87 2.99
N ASP A 143 6.45 17.90 2.98
CA ASP A 143 7.67 17.98 3.80
C ASP A 143 7.42 17.69 5.29
N ASN A 144 6.29 18.13 5.81
CA ASN A 144 5.89 17.95 7.20
C ASN A 144 4.98 16.73 7.47
N SER A 145 4.77 15.86 6.48
CA SER A 145 4.02 14.62 6.70
C SER A 145 4.80 13.67 7.61
N PRO A 146 4.15 12.99 8.59
CA PRO A 146 4.80 12.00 9.41
C PRO A 146 5.28 10.81 8.56
N SER A 147 6.44 10.30 8.87
CA SER A 147 7.08 9.19 8.16
C SER A 147 7.86 8.31 9.13
N ILE A 148 7.78 7.00 8.98
CA ILE A 148 8.59 6.05 9.74
C ILE A 148 9.99 6.00 9.12
N ASP A 149 10.98 6.26 9.94
CA ASP A 149 12.40 6.08 9.62
C ASP A 149 12.99 4.93 10.44
N ARG A 150 14.05 4.30 9.93
CA ARG A 150 14.85 3.32 10.66
C ARG A 150 16.02 4.02 11.31
N ILE A 151 16.22 3.84 12.62
CA ILE A 151 17.32 4.45 13.35
C ILE A 151 18.65 3.96 12.77
N ASP A 152 18.78 2.64 12.62
CA ASP A 152 19.91 1.96 12.00
C ASP A 152 19.49 1.40 10.63
N ASN A 153 20.06 1.92 9.56
CA ASN A 153 19.75 1.53 8.18
C ASN A 153 20.22 0.10 7.83
N SER A 154 21.17 -0.48 8.60
CA SER A 154 21.64 -1.85 8.41
C SER A 154 20.59 -2.88 8.85
N LYS A 155 19.67 -2.49 9.73
CA LYS A 155 18.57 -3.32 10.23
C LYS A 155 17.26 -3.05 9.47
N GLY A 156 16.32 -3.97 9.61
CA GLY A 156 14.96 -3.83 9.08
C GLY A 156 14.08 -2.90 9.92
N TYR A 157 12.79 -2.86 9.56
CA TYR A 157 11.75 -2.28 10.40
C TYR A 157 11.42 -3.28 11.51
N ILE A 158 12.10 -3.14 12.61
CA ILE A 158 11.95 -3.98 13.80
C ILE A 158 11.66 -3.08 15.01
N LYS A 159 11.11 -3.68 16.05
CA LYS A 159 10.88 -2.98 17.33
C LYS A 159 12.18 -2.32 17.79
N ASP A 160 12.08 -1.13 18.37
CA ASP A 160 13.20 -0.29 18.86
C ASP A 160 14.15 0.24 17.77
N ASN A 161 13.94 -0.09 16.50
CA ASN A 161 14.70 0.47 15.37
C ASN A 161 13.88 1.44 14.51
N VAL A 162 12.74 1.90 14.99
CA VAL A 162 11.87 2.81 14.23
C VAL A 162 11.54 4.07 15.03
N ILE A 163 11.48 5.18 14.32
CA ILE A 163 11.10 6.50 14.85
C ILE A 163 10.17 7.20 13.85
N ILE A 164 9.28 8.05 14.35
CA ILE A 164 8.43 8.88 13.51
C ILE A 164 9.01 10.29 13.42
N ILE A 165 9.35 10.71 12.21
CA ILE A 165 9.93 12.01 11.87
C ILE A 165 9.19 12.62 10.68
N SER A 166 9.51 13.84 10.28
CA SER A 166 8.97 14.44 9.07
C SER A 166 9.48 13.73 7.81
N TYR A 167 8.66 13.72 6.77
CA TYR A 167 9.05 13.21 5.46
C TYR A 167 10.29 13.91 4.91
N LYS A 168 10.43 15.23 5.16
CA LYS A 168 11.63 15.99 4.83
C LYS A 168 12.88 15.45 5.53
N ALA A 169 12.83 15.27 6.85
CA ALA A 169 13.94 14.73 7.60
C ALA A 169 14.33 13.32 7.14
N ASN A 170 13.34 12.47 6.89
CA ASN A 170 13.56 11.11 6.39
C ASN A 170 14.21 11.11 4.98
N ARG A 171 13.82 12.04 4.12
CA ARG A 171 14.47 12.21 2.81
C ARG A 171 15.91 12.71 2.93
N MET A 172 16.16 13.67 3.82
CA MET A 172 17.50 14.20 4.07
C MET A 172 18.43 13.11 4.58
N LYS A 173 17.99 12.31 5.55
CA LYS A 173 18.77 11.18 6.07
C LYS A 173 18.94 10.09 5.01
N SER A 174 17.87 9.69 4.33
CA SER A 174 17.87 8.61 3.34
C SER A 174 18.58 7.34 3.85
N ASN A 175 19.70 6.96 3.23
CA ASN A 175 20.56 5.86 3.64
C ASN A 175 21.92 6.34 4.20
N ALA A 176 22.08 7.65 4.43
CA ALA A 176 23.31 8.20 4.94
C ALA A 176 23.62 7.70 6.36
N THR A 177 24.89 7.49 6.62
CA THR A 177 25.43 7.27 7.96
C THR A 177 25.50 8.59 8.74
N ILE A 178 25.61 8.50 10.06
CA ILE A 178 25.78 9.70 10.89
C ILE A 178 27.05 10.48 10.50
N GLU A 179 28.08 9.76 10.12
CA GLU A 179 29.38 10.32 9.69
C GLU A 179 29.27 11.09 8.38
N GLU A 180 28.54 10.51 7.40
CA GLU A 180 28.25 11.21 6.15
C GLU A 180 27.42 12.46 6.35
N LEU A 181 26.41 12.43 7.24
CA LEU A 181 25.59 13.59 7.56
C LEU A 181 26.41 14.71 8.24
N ARG A 182 27.33 14.35 9.12
CA ARG A 182 28.25 15.32 9.73
C ARG A 182 29.16 15.97 8.68
N ARG A 183 29.83 15.17 7.86
CA ARG A 183 30.69 15.69 6.79
C ARG A 183 29.92 16.59 5.82
N PHE A 184 28.66 16.23 5.54
CA PHE A 184 27.80 17.06 4.70
C PHE A 184 27.52 18.42 5.36
N ALA A 185 27.17 18.44 6.65
CA ALA A 185 26.93 19.67 7.39
C ALA A 185 28.21 20.53 7.49
N ASP A 186 29.33 19.94 7.91
CA ASP A 186 30.63 20.60 8.06
C ASP A 186 31.08 21.25 6.74
N PHE A 187 30.87 20.56 5.62
CA PHE A 187 31.23 21.11 4.30
C PHE A 187 30.49 22.41 3.99
N TYR A 188 29.18 22.44 4.22
CA TYR A 188 28.40 23.65 3.93
C TYR A 188 28.61 24.77 4.97
N GLU A 189 28.89 24.43 6.24
CA GLU A 189 29.25 25.41 7.27
C GLU A 189 30.54 26.11 6.90
N ASN A 190 31.57 25.38 6.47
CA ASN A 190 32.84 25.94 6.03
C ASN A 190 32.67 26.86 4.81
N LEU A 191 31.88 26.45 3.79
CA LEU A 191 31.61 27.31 2.63
C LEU A 191 30.93 28.63 2.99
N GLN A 192 30.06 28.63 4.01
CA GLN A 192 29.39 29.86 4.47
C GLN A 192 30.32 30.74 5.31
N SER A 193 31.33 30.16 5.92
CA SER A 193 32.34 30.90 6.74
C SER A 193 33.39 31.57 5.86
N ASP A 194 33.79 30.91 4.77
CA ASP A 194 34.80 31.43 3.82
C ASP A 194 34.25 32.51 2.87
N GLY A 195 32.92 32.66 2.80
CA GLY A 195 32.25 33.66 1.95
C GLY A 195 31.92 35.00 2.63
N LYS A 196 32.41 35.20 3.87
CA LYS A 196 32.39 36.47 4.61
C LYS A 196 33.79 37.01 4.72
#